data_4ba3b2231261474569f12d09806e2dbb
#
_entry.id   4ba3b2231261474569f12d09806e2dbb
#
_cell.length_a   1.000
_cell.length_b   1.000
_cell.length_c   1.000
_cell.angle_alpha   90.00
_cell.angle_beta   90.00
_cell.angle_gamma   90.00
#
_symmetry.space_group_name_H-M   'P 1'
#
loop_
_entity.id
_entity.type
_entity.pdbx_description
1 polymer ?
#
loop_
_entity_poly.entity_id
_entity_poly.type
_entity_poly.pdbx_seq_one_letter_code
_entity_poly.pdbx_strand_id
1 'polypeptide(L)'
;MIVGSIGYDDISTPEAEGSDILGGAATYAGFSAAFHRSDDISNNPNIGIVSAVGNDFSPSDQLRLESVGLNLAGVEMRDGDTFRWSGRYLGSMEDAETISTEVNVLENFDPEVPNSWTTPEILFCANTHPATQVSVLDQCPSAVITALDSFMLWINTEKVKLSEALRKVDIAILNEEEVCAIADDEVLPRAISSIQSGAALFGGEHAGPGPRCIIVKRGSGGVIGKFPFGLISLPAYPISNVVDPTGCGDSFAGAFLANISGRDGALNDIEVIRNALVHATVTASFTLGGLGCSNISKLERGQYHARVDRYRRIVGLT
;
A
#
# COMPACT_ATOMS: atom_id res chain seq x y z
N MET A 1 -7.83 -6.05 7.20
CA MET A 1 -6.61 -6.04 8.05
C MET A 1 -5.44 -5.58 7.21
N ILE A 2 -4.58 -4.73 7.77
CA ILE A 2 -3.37 -4.22 7.13
C ILE A 2 -2.17 -4.62 8.00
N VAL A 3 -1.15 -5.23 7.38
CA VAL A 3 0.11 -5.58 8.02
C VAL A 3 1.21 -4.75 7.37
N GLY A 4 2.01 -4.03 8.15
CA GLY A 4 3.04 -3.17 7.59
C GLY A 4 3.68 -2.26 8.62
N SER A 5 4.61 -1.42 8.19
CA SER A 5 5.30 -0.50 9.08
C SER A 5 4.39 0.64 9.57
N ILE A 6 4.50 0.93 10.87
CA ILE A 6 4.23 2.23 11.46
C ILE A 6 5.60 2.80 11.78
N GLY A 7 5.87 4.05 11.44
CA GLY A 7 7.21 4.61 11.60
C GLY A 7 7.25 6.12 11.59
N TYR A 8 8.47 6.62 11.64
CA TYR A 8 8.76 8.04 11.47
C TYR A 8 9.61 8.26 10.24
N ASP A 9 9.23 9.25 9.44
CA ASP A 9 9.90 9.62 8.21
C ASP A 9 10.63 10.96 8.38
N ASP A 10 11.89 11.02 7.92
CA ASP A 10 12.62 12.27 7.68
C ASP A 10 12.61 12.54 6.17
N ILE A 11 11.89 13.58 5.78
CA ILE A 11 11.58 13.85 4.38
C ILE A 11 12.19 15.18 3.97
N SER A 12 12.92 15.19 2.85
CA SER A 12 13.42 16.41 2.20
C SER A 12 12.98 16.44 0.74
N THR A 13 12.25 17.48 0.36
CA THR A 13 11.81 17.75 -1.02
C THR A 13 12.16 19.19 -1.39
N PRO A 14 12.12 19.58 -2.69
CA PRO A 14 12.28 20.98 -3.08
C PRO A 14 11.23 21.93 -2.47
N GLU A 15 10.07 21.42 -2.05
CA GLU A 15 8.93 22.21 -1.58
C GLU A 15 8.80 22.20 -0.03
N ALA A 16 9.33 21.16 0.63
CA ALA A 16 9.16 20.99 2.07
C ALA A 16 10.25 20.12 2.70
N GLU A 17 10.47 20.29 3.99
CA GLU A 17 11.37 19.47 4.80
C GLU A 17 10.72 19.21 6.18
N GLY A 18 10.94 18.02 6.72
CA GLY A 18 10.46 17.67 8.05
C GLY A 18 11.09 16.38 8.57
N SER A 19 11.17 16.30 9.88
CA SER A 19 11.73 15.15 10.61
C SER A 19 10.70 14.62 11.61
N ASP A 20 10.87 13.35 12.00
CA ASP A 20 9.98 12.66 12.93
C ASP A 20 8.49 12.72 12.51
N ILE A 21 8.23 12.64 11.20
CA ILE A 21 6.87 12.70 10.66
C ILE A 21 6.25 11.30 10.76
N LEU A 22 5.05 11.20 11.38
CA LEU A 22 4.31 9.94 11.39
C LEU A 22 4.10 9.44 9.95
N GLY A 23 4.60 8.24 9.69
CA GLY A 23 4.64 7.58 8.40
C GLY A 23 4.57 6.07 8.52
N GLY A 24 5.11 5.39 7.51
CA GLY A 24 5.07 3.95 7.37
C GLY A 24 3.88 3.45 6.54
N ALA A 25 4.08 2.33 5.87
CA ALA A 25 3.12 1.81 4.88
C ALA A 25 1.73 1.51 5.47
N ALA A 26 1.66 0.94 6.68
CA ALA A 26 0.38 0.68 7.34
C ALA A 26 -0.33 1.98 7.77
N THR A 27 0.42 3.03 8.08
CA THR A 27 -0.14 4.34 8.43
C THR A 27 -0.86 4.98 7.25
N TYR A 28 -0.17 5.13 6.11
CA TYR A 28 -0.76 5.75 4.92
C TYR A 28 -1.92 4.93 4.36
N ALA A 29 -1.74 3.60 4.24
CA ALA A 29 -2.81 2.71 3.79
C ALA A 29 -4.00 2.73 4.76
N GLY A 30 -3.73 2.76 6.07
CA GLY A 30 -4.74 2.82 7.13
C GLY A 30 -5.60 4.09 7.05
N PHE A 31 -4.98 5.28 6.99
CA PHE A 31 -5.71 6.55 6.83
C PHE A 31 -6.56 6.56 5.56
N SER A 32 -5.98 6.10 4.45
CA SER A 32 -6.67 6.02 3.18
C SER A 32 -7.87 5.09 3.24
N ALA A 33 -7.69 3.87 3.73
CA ALA A 33 -8.76 2.89 3.85
C ALA A 33 -9.85 3.35 4.82
N ALA A 34 -9.48 3.94 5.96
CA ALA A 34 -10.42 4.48 6.95
C ALA A 34 -11.28 5.60 6.33
N PHE A 35 -10.69 6.50 5.56
CA PHE A 35 -11.45 7.52 4.83
C PHE A 35 -12.52 6.90 3.94
N HIS A 36 -12.23 5.83 3.20
CA HIS A 36 -13.19 5.18 2.30
C HIS A 36 -14.24 4.34 3.02
N ARG A 37 -13.96 3.86 4.23
CA ARG A 37 -14.87 3.01 5.02
C ARG A 37 -15.70 3.78 6.06
N SER A 38 -15.41 5.04 6.32
CA SER A 38 -16.08 5.85 7.36
C SER A 38 -17.49 6.34 6.99
N ASP A 39 -18.02 6.02 5.79
CA ASP A 39 -19.37 6.38 5.38
C ASP A 39 -20.44 5.48 6.01
N ASP A 40 -20.07 4.41 6.66
CA ASP A 40 -21.01 3.55 7.39
C ASP A 40 -21.49 4.22 8.67
N ILE A 41 -22.79 4.10 8.92
CA ILE A 41 -23.55 4.69 10.03
C ILE A 41 -22.93 4.39 11.42
N SER A 42 -22.06 3.38 11.51
CA SER A 42 -21.38 2.97 12.74
C SER A 42 -20.13 3.79 13.07
N ASN A 43 -19.64 4.61 12.15
CA ASN A 43 -18.35 5.33 12.23
C ASN A 43 -17.15 4.43 12.63
N ASN A 44 -17.26 3.12 12.42
CA ASN A 44 -16.22 2.15 12.67
C ASN A 44 -15.80 1.53 11.32
N PRO A 45 -14.64 1.92 10.76
CA PRO A 45 -14.18 1.40 9.47
C PRO A 45 -13.82 -0.10 9.51
N ASN A 46 -13.78 -0.70 10.70
CA ASN A 46 -13.41 -2.11 10.92
C ASN A 46 -12.07 -2.48 10.27
N ILE A 47 -11.06 -1.63 10.47
CA ILE A 47 -9.71 -1.81 9.94
C ILE A 47 -8.76 -2.09 11.09
N GLY A 48 -8.20 -3.29 11.14
CA GLY A 48 -7.17 -3.68 12.08
C GLY A 48 -5.78 -3.49 11.48
N ILE A 49 -4.85 -2.98 12.30
CA ILE A 49 -3.43 -2.84 11.96
C ILE A 49 -2.61 -3.86 12.73
N VAL A 50 -1.73 -4.58 12.02
CA VAL A 50 -0.72 -5.46 12.59
C VAL A 50 0.65 -4.86 12.30
N SER A 51 1.37 -4.48 13.34
CA SER A 51 2.67 -3.79 13.26
C SER A 51 3.41 -3.91 14.60
N ALA A 52 4.61 -3.35 14.68
CA ALA A 52 5.28 -3.08 15.94
C ALA A 52 5.79 -1.64 15.98
N VAL A 53 5.78 -1.06 17.18
CA VAL A 53 6.33 0.27 17.47
C VAL A 53 7.26 0.19 18.67
N GLY A 54 8.20 1.11 18.77
CA GLY A 54 9.16 1.20 19.84
C GLY A 54 8.70 2.06 21.02
N ASN A 55 9.55 2.16 22.04
CA ASN A 55 9.31 2.97 23.24
C ASN A 55 9.22 4.48 22.96
N ASP A 56 9.72 4.91 21.80
CA ASP A 56 9.69 6.29 21.31
C ASP A 56 8.40 6.64 20.57
N PHE A 57 7.47 5.67 20.38
CA PHE A 57 6.23 5.93 19.67
C PHE A 57 5.32 6.87 20.47
N SER A 58 4.99 8.00 19.86
CA SER A 58 4.27 9.07 20.51
C SER A 58 2.81 8.71 20.83
N PRO A 59 2.33 8.92 22.08
CA PRO A 59 0.91 8.76 22.41
C PRO A 59 -0.03 9.64 21.54
N SER A 60 0.44 10.80 21.08
CA SER A 60 -0.32 11.67 20.20
C SER A 60 -0.52 11.05 18.81
N ASP A 61 0.47 10.32 18.31
CA ASP A 61 0.37 9.62 17.03
C ASP A 61 -0.49 8.37 17.12
N GLN A 62 -0.41 7.65 18.25
CA GLN A 62 -1.36 6.57 18.53
C GLN A 62 -2.81 7.09 18.51
N LEU A 63 -3.10 8.17 19.24
CA LEU A 63 -4.43 8.79 19.25
C LEU A 63 -4.86 9.27 17.86
N ARG A 64 -3.92 9.73 17.03
CA ARG A 64 -4.20 10.14 15.67
C ARG A 64 -4.65 8.97 14.79
N LEU A 65 -4.02 7.80 14.92
CA LEU A 65 -4.44 6.58 14.22
C LEU A 65 -5.81 6.09 14.73
N GLU A 66 -6.02 6.07 16.04
CA GLU A 66 -7.28 5.65 16.66
C GLU A 66 -8.45 6.59 16.32
N SER A 67 -8.17 7.91 16.18
CA SER A 67 -9.21 8.93 15.90
C SER A 67 -9.93 8.75 14.56
N VAL A 68 -9.30 8.09 13.60
CA VAL A 68 -9.92 7.73 12.31
C VAL A 68 -10.54 6.33 12.31
N GLY A 69 -10.60 5.68 13.46
CA GLY A 69 -11.22 4.38 13.65
C GLY A 69 -10.32 3.19 13.34
N LEU A 70 -9.00 3.34 13.26
CA LEU A 70 -8.08 2.21 13.15
C LEU A 70 -8.03 1.45 14.47
N ASN A 71 -8.13 0.12 14.39
CA ASN A 71 -7.96 -0.76 15.54
C ASN A 71 -6.51 -1.19 15.65
N LEU A 72 -5.84 -0.74 16.70
CA LEU A 72 -4.43 -1.00 16.96
C LEU A 72 -4.18 -2.22 17.88
N ALA A 73 -5.17 -3.07 18.14
CA ALA A 73 -5.01 -4.26 18.99
C ALA A 73 -3.99 -5.27 18.45
N GLY A 74 -3.60 -5.20 17.19
CA GLY A 74 -2.52 -5.98 16.59
C GLY A 74 -1.17 -5.25 16.53
N VAL A 75 -1.05 -4.07 17.16
CA VAL A 75 0.21 -3.33 17.23
C VAL A 75 0.93 -3.68 18.52
N GLU A 76 2.13 -4.24 18.39
CA GLU A 76 2.98 -4.60 19.52
C GLU A 76 3.87 -3.44 19.93
N MET A 77 3.94 -3.14 21.24
CA MET A 77 4.98 -2.29 21.80
C MET A 77 6.21 -3.14 22.11
N ARG A 78 7.36 -2.83 21.51
CA ARG A 78 8.61 -3.59 21.67
C ARG A 78 9.72 -2.71 22.19
N ASP A 79 10.67 -3.31 22.88
CA ASP A 79 11.86 -2.60 23.36
C ASP A 79 12.75 -2.18 22.18
N GLY A 80 13.06 -0.89 22.10
CA GLY A 80 13.85 -0.28 21.05
C GLY A 80 13.12 0.90 20.42
N ASP A 81 13.64 1.36 19.28
CA ASP A 81 13.09 2.50 18.55
C ASP A 81 12.10 2.02 17.47
N THR A 82 11.13 2.87 17.19
CA THR A 82 10.17 2.70 16.07
C THR A 82 10.91 2.73 14.74
N PHE A 83 10.38 2.05 13.72
CA PHE A 83 10.90 2.10 12.34
C PHE A 83 11.12 3.54 11.87
N ARG A 84 12.25 3.77 11.21
CA ARG A 84 12.60 5.09 10.65
C ARG A 84 13.02 4.97 9.20
N TRP A 85 12.55 5.91 8.39
CA TRP A 85 13.01 6.07 7.02
C TRP A 85 13.40 7.51 6.77
N SER A 86 14.55 7.73 6.13
CA SER A 86 15.00 9.04 5.68
C SER A 86 15.18 9.04 4.18
N GLY A 87 14.54 9.99 3.51
CA GLY A 87 14.60 10.10 2.06
C GLY A 87 14.58 11.51 1.55
N ARG A 88 15.14 11.66 0.35
CA ARG A 88 15.17 12.91 -0.39
C ARG A 88 14.56 12.73 -1.77
N TYR A 89 13.76 13.70 -2.16
CA TYR A 89 13.22 13.79 -3.52
C TYR A 89 13.88 14.96 -4.26
N LEU A 90 14.27 14.73 -5.50
CA LEU A 90 14.93 15.72 -6.36
C LEU A 90 14.23 15.83 -7.71
N GLY A 91 14.37 16.95 -8.37
CA GLY A 91 13.91 17.14 -9.76
C GLY A 91 12.40 16.90 -9.93
N SER A 92 12.03 15.84 -10.66
CA SER A 92 10.62 15.48 -10.93
C SER A 92 9.88 14.93 -9.71
N MET A 93 10.59 14.59 -8.63
CA MET A 93 10.08 13.94 -7.42
C MET A 93 9.39 12.59 -7.66
N GLU A 94 9.72 11.90 -8.76
CA GLU A 94 9.14 10.58 -9.04
C GLU A 94 9.81 9.48 -8.22
N ASP A 95 11.12 9.61 -7.99
CA ASP A 95 11.92 8.63 -7.26
C ASP A 95 12.54 9.25 -6.01
N ALA A 96 12.49 8.49 -4.91
CA ALA A 96 13.16 8.86 -3.66
C ALA A 96 14.61 8.35 -3.65
N GLU A 97 15.55 9.23 -3.33
CA GLU A 97 16.87 8.82 -2.86
C GLU A 97 16.73 8.42 -1.37
N THR A 98 16.75 7.11 -1.07
CA THR A 98 16.77 6.64 0.31
C THR A 98 18.13 6.95 0.93
N ILE A 99 18.15 7.75 2.00
CA ILE A 99 19.34 8.10 2.75
C ILE A 99 19.63 7.05 3.81
N SER A 100 18.59 6.64 4.58
CA SER A 100 18.68 5.57 5.56
C SER A 100 17.34 4.85 5.74
N THR A 101 17.41 3.59 6.15
CA THR A 101 16.29 2.78 6.60
C THR A 101 16.72 2.07 7.89
N GLU A 102 16.11 2.45 9.00
CA GLU A 102 16.34 1.84 10.30
C GLU A 102 15.14 0.96 10.64
N VAL A 103 15.31 -0.35 10.46
CA VAL A 103 14.22 -1.33 10.63
C VAL A 103 13.79 -1.44 12.08
N ASN A 104 14.76 -1.30 13.03
CA ASN A 104 14.53 -1.22 14.48
C ASN A 104 13.61 -2.35 14.99
N VAL A 105 12.53 -2.03 15.70
CA VAL A 105 11.61 -3.03 16.30
C VAL A 105 10.92 -3.94 15.28
N LEU A 106 10.94 -3.59 13.98
CA LEU A 106 10.44 -4.45 12.91
C LEU A 106 11.45 -5.50 12.46
N GLU A 107 12.71 -5.43 12.93
CA GLU A 107 13.69 -6.48 12.68
C GLU A 107 13.24 -7.78 13.35
N ASN A 108 13.17 -8.86 12.57
CA ASN A 108 12.66 -10.17 13.02
C ASN A 108 11.25 -10.10 13.64
N PHE A 109 10.40 -9.20 13.13
CA PHE A 109 9.02 -9.08 13.56
C PHE A 109 8.19 -10.24 12.99
N ASP A 110 7.74 -11.12 13.87
CA ASP A 110 6.86 -12.26 13.57
C ASP A 110 5.60 -12.13 14.45
N PRO A 111 4.58 -11.42 13.97
CA PRO A 111 3.40 -11.09 14.75
C PRO A 111 2.47 -12.28 14.97
N GLU A 112 1.82 -12.31 16.13
CA GLU A 112 0.63 -13.12 16.34
C GLU A 112 -0.61 -12.32 15.90
N VAL A 113 -1.29 -12.78 14.84
CA VAL A 113 -2.54 -12.16 14.41
C VAL A 113 -3.61 -12.39 15.47
N PRO A 114 -4.32 -11.35 15.96
CA PRO A 114 -5.42 -11.54 16.91
C PRO A 114 -6.42 -12.59 16.42
N ASN A 115 -6.80 -13.54 17.28
CA ASN A 115 -7.65 -14.68 16.89
C ASN A 115 -8.95 -14.28 16.20
N SER A 116 -9.52 -13.13 16.55
CA SER A 116 -10.74 -12.59 15.91
C SER A 116 -10.50 -12.00 14.52
N TRP A 117 -9.23 -11.89 14.07
CA TRP A 117 -8.83 -11.29 12.80
C TRP A 117 -8.30 -12.30 11.79
N THR A 118 -8.25 -13.59 12.10
CA THR A 118 -7.68 -14.65 11.24
C THR A 118 -8.50 -14.96 9.99
N THR A 119 -9.70 -14.40 9.87
CA THR A 119 -10.58 -14.53 8.70
C THR A 119 -10.96 -13.16 8.14
N PRO A 120 -9.99 -12.32 7.75
CA PRO A 120 -10.28 -10.99 7.25
C PRO A 120 -10.92 -11.07 5.86
N GLU A 121 -11.83 -10.15 5.57
CA GLU A 121 -12.33 -9.98 4.21
C GLU A 121 -11.21 -9.59 3.26
N ILE A 122 -10.37 -8.63 3.67
CA ILE A 122 -9.17 -8.24 2.96
C ILE A 122 -7.97 -8.31 3.91
N LEU A 123 -6.93 -9.03 3.50
CA LEU A 123 -5.62 -9.00 4.10
C LEU A 123 -4.66 -8.25 3.17
N PHE A 124 -4.19 -7.10 3.59
CA PHE A 124 -3.16 -6.35 2.89
C PHE A 124 -1.83 -6.45 3.63
N CYS A 125 -0.89 -7.16 3.03
CA CYS A 125 0.52 -7.17 3.43
C CYS A 125 1.20 -5.96 2.76
N ALA A 126 1.14 -4.80 3.41
CA ALA A 126 1.84 -3.60 2.99
C ALA A 126 3.36 -3.79 3.16
N ASN A 127 4.16 -2.78 2.80
CA ASN A 127 5.61 -2.90 2.88
C ASN A 127 6.07 -3.28 4.31
N THR A 128 6.63 -4.48 4.42
CA THR A 128 7.34 -5.03 5.58
C THR A 128 8.20 -6.20 5.12
N HIS A 129 8.99 -6.80 6.02
CA HIS A 129 9.86 -7.93 5.68
C HIS A 129 9.04 -9.10 5.09
N PRO A 130 9.43 -9.69 3.95
CA PRO A 130 8.68 -10.78 3.30
C PRO A 130 8.40 -12.00 4.17
N ALA A 131 9.28 -12.31 5.13
CA ALA A 131 9.01 -13.39 6.08
C ALA A 131 7.80 -13.08 6.99
N THR A 132 7.66 -11.84 7.43
CA THR A 132 6.48 -11.35 8.18
C THR A 132 5.21 -11.47 7.32
N GLN A 133 5.28 -11.06 6.04
CA GLN A 133 4.16 -11.19 5.11
C GLN A 133 3.72 -12.66 4.97
N VAL A 134 4.68 -13.58 4.78
CA VAL A 134 4.40 -15.03 4.68
C VAL A 134 3.77 -15.54 5.98
N SER A 135 4.34 -15.21 7.14
CA SER A 135 3.82 -15.63 8.45
C SER A 135 2.36 -15.23 8.66
N VAL A 136 2.02 -13.97 8.34
CA VAL A 136 0.64 -13.49 8.49
C VAL A 136 -0.32 -14.11 7.47
N LEU A 137 0.13 -14.30 6.23
CA LEU A 137 -0.67 -15.01 5.21
C LEU A 137 -0.99 -16.45 5.65
N ASP A 138 -0.03 -17.13 6.29
CA ASP A 138 -0.22 -18.50 6.82
C ASP A 138 -1.17 -18.55 8.02
N GLN A 139 -1.23 -17.49 8.82
CA GLN A 139 -2.18 -17.36 9.93
C GLN A 139 -3.61 -17.02 9.46
N CYS A 140 -3.77 -16.53 8.22
CA CYS A 140 -5.06 -16.10 7.66
C CYS A 140 -5.46 -16.88 6.39
N PRO A 141 -5.49 -18.23 6.41
CA PRO A 141 -5.73 -19.02 5.20
C PRO A 141 -7.15 -18.86 4.63
N SER A 142 -8.06 -18.25 5.38
CA SER A 142 -9.45 -17.99 4.98
C SER A 142 -9.72 -16.52 4.65
N ALA A 143 -8.68 -15.70 4.47
CA ALA A 143 -8.84 -14.36 3.93
C ALA A 143 -9.52 -14.41 2.55
N VAL A 144 -10.52 -13.55 2.30
CA VAL A 144 -11.30 -13.59 1.05
C VAL A 144 -10.49 -13.02 -0.11
N ILE A 145 -9.77 -11.90 0.13
CA ILE A 145 -8.84 -11.28 -0.82
C ILE A 145 -7.53 -11.00 -0.09
N THR A 146 -6.43 -11.42 -0.69
CA THR A 146 -5.09 -11.15 -0.20
C THR A 146 -4.35 -10.21 -1.16
N ALA A 147 -3.67 -9.22 -0.62
CA ALA A 147 -2.88 -8.27 -1.41
C ALA A 147 -1.51 -8.02 -0.77
N LEU A 148 -0.53 -7.69 -1.59
CA LEU A 148 0.84 -7.45 -1.17
C LEU A 148 1.40 -6.21 -1.88
N ASP A 149 2.14 -5.39 -1.14
CA ASP A 149 3.10 -4.40 -1.65
C ASP A 149 4.52 -4.79 -1.19
N SER A 150 5.54 -4.22 -1.80
CA SER A 150 6.94 -4.51 -1.49
C SER A 150 7.79 -3.24 -1.52
N PHE A 151 9.08 -3.39 -1.43
CA PHE A 151 10.07 -2.31 -1.51
C PHE A 151 11.36 -2.85 -2.13
N MET A 152 12.11 -2.00 -2.84
CA MET A 152 13.34 -2.38 -3.52
C MET A 152 14.36 -3.07 -2.60
N LEU A 153 14.41 -2.71 -1.31
CA LEU A 153 15.26 -3.39 -0.34
C LEU A 153 14.97 -4.89 -0.32
N TRP A 154 13.71 -5.27 -0.18
CA TRP A 154 13.31 -6.68 -0.08
C TRP A 154 13.44 -7.43 -1.41
N ILE A 155 13.20 -6.75 -2.53
CA ILE A 155 13.38 -7.31 -3.87
C ILE A 155 14.84 -7.71 -4.08
N ASN A 156 15.78 -6.90 -3.57
CA ASN A 156 17.20 -7.14 -3.71
C ASN A 156 17.77 -8.13 -2.69
N THR A 157 17.21 -8.19 -1.47
CA THR A 157 17.79 -8.98 -0.37
C THR A 157 17.01 -10.25 -0.04
N GLU A 158 15.69 -10.29 -0.28
CA GLU A 158 14.78 -11.35 0.20
C GLU A 158 14.02 -12.05 -0.93
N LYS A 159 14.64 -12.21 -2.10
CA LYS A 159 14.00 -12.76 -3.31
C LYS A 159 13.24 -14.09 -3.08
N VAL A 160 13.75 -14.97 -2.23
CA VAL A 160 13.13 -16.28 -1.94
C VAL A 160 11.82 -16.09 -1.19
N LYS A 161 11.86 -15.33 -0.08
CA LYS A 161 10.68 -15.07 0.75
C LYS A 161 9.65 -14.19 0.05
N LEU A 162 10.09 -13.20 -0.70
CA LEU A 162 9.20 -12.37 -1.52
C LEU A 162 8.49 -13.21 -2.58
N SER A 163 9.19 -14.14 -3.25
CA SER A 163 8.58 -15.06 -4.21
C SER A 163 7.53 -15.97 -3.55
N GLU A 164 7.79 -16.43 -2.32
CA GLU A 164 6.83 -17.20 -1.53
C GLU A 164 5.58 -16.37 -1.21
N ALA A 165 5.76 -15.12 -0.74
CA ALA A 165 4.66 -14.21 -0.45
C ALA A 165 3.82 -13.89 -1.70
N LEU A 166 4.48 -13.59 -2.83
CA LEU A 166 3.80 -13.30 -4.11
C LEU A 166 2.95 -14.47 -4.62
N ARG A 167 3.33 -15.72 -4.33
CA ARG A 167 2.51 -16.90 -4.68
C ARG A 167 1.29 -17.10 -3.78
N LYS A 168 1.28 -16.48 -2.60
CA LYS A 168 0.20 -16.63 -1.61
C LYS A 168 -0.89 -15.56 -1.75
N VAL A 169 -0.66 -14.52 -2.57
CA VAL A 169 -1.60 -13.41 -2.68
C VAL A 169 -2.38 -13.39 -3.99
N ASP A 170 -3.60 -12.85 -3.95
CA ASP A 170 -4.41 -12.61 -5.14
C ASP A 170 -3.92 -11.42 -5.95
N ILE A 171 -3.44 -10.36 -5.26
CA ILE A 171 -3.08 -9.08 -5.85
C ILE A 171 -1.67 -8.67 -5.42
N ALA A 172 -0.80 -8.32 -6.37
CA ALA A 172 0.40 -7.53 -6.11
C ALA A 172 0.16 -6.08 -6.55
N ILE A 173 0.48 -5.11 -5.67
CA ILE A 173 0.34 -3.67 -5.92
C ILE A 173 1.73 -3.06 -5.83
N LEU A 174 2.43 -2.99 -6.94
CA LEU A 174 3.85 -2.64 -7.02
C LEU A 174 4.05 -1.39 -7.89
N ASN A 175 5.21 -0.74 -7.79
CA ASN A 175 5.60 0.27 -8.78
C ASN A 175 6.25 -0.38 -10.02
N GLU A 176 6.46 0.41 -11.08
CA GLU A 176 7.00 -0.10 -12.35
C GLU A 176 8.44 -0.62 -12.19
N GLU A 177 9.28 0.08 -11.41
CA GLU A 177 10.66 -0.32 -11.12
C GLU A 177 10.71 -1.66 -10.36
N GLU A 178 9.86 -1.82 -9.36
CA GLU A 178 9.74 -3.06 -8.58
C GLU A 178 9.31 -4.25 -9.43
N VAL A 179 8.33 -4.06 -10.31
CA VAL A 179 7.87 -5.11 -11.24
C VAL A 179 8.98 -5.50 -12.20
N CYS A 180 9.69 -4.53 -12.77
CA CYS A 180 10.82 -4.78 -13.67
C CYS A 180 11.98 -5.47 -12.94
N ALA A 181 12.29 -5.06 -11.71
CA ALA A 181 13.36 -5.65 -10.90
C ALA A 181 13.05 -7.10 -10.47
N ILE A 182 11.81 -7.40 -10.05
CA ILE A 182 11.38 -8.77 -9.73
C ILE A 182 11.53 -9.69 -10.94
N ALA A 183 11.13 -9.17 -12.12
CA ALA A 183 11.13 -9.94 -13.36
C ALA A 183 12.49 -10.01 -14.06
N ASP A 184 13.44 -9.16 -13.70
CA ASP A 184 14.69 -8.93 -14.45
C ASP A 184 14.39 -8.64 -15.94
N ASP A 185 13.37 -7.81 -16.20
CA ASP A 185 12.90 -7.46 -17.56
C ASP A 185 12.36 -6.01 -17.60
N GLU A 186 12.98 -5.17 -18.43
CA GLU A 186 12.58 -3.76 -18.60
C GLU A 186 11.26 -3.58 -19.40
N VAL A 187 10.74 -4.64 -20.03
CA VAL A 187 9.49 -4.58 -20.79
C VAL A 187 8.31 -4.94 -19.91
N LEU A 188 7.64 -3.93 -19.38
CA LEU A 188 6.58 -4.06 -18.40
C LEU A 188 5.52 -5.16 -18.70
N PRO A 189 4.95 -5.30 -19.93
CA PRO A 189 4.00 -6.38 -20.21
C PRO A 189 4.59 -7.79 -20.08
N ARG A 190 5.88 -7.97 -20.40
CA ARG A 190 6.57 -9.27 -20.22
C ARG A 190 6.85 -9.51 -18.74
N ALA A 191 7.33 -8.48 -18.02
CA ALA A 191 7.58 -8.53 -16.59
C ALA A 191 6.31 -8.96 -15.83
N ILE A 192 5.17 -8.31 -16.08
CA ILE A 192 3.88 -8.69 -15.49
C ILE A 192 3.54 -10.15 -15.79
N SER A 193 3.66 -10.58 -17.05
CA SER A 193 3.30 -11.94 -17.46
C SER A 193 4.20 -12.98 -16.81
N SER A 194 5.52 -12.72 -16.69
CA SER A 194 6.47 -13.65 -16.08
C SER A 194 6.31 -13.77 -14.57
N ILE A 195 5.91 -12.69 -13.88
CA ILE A 195 5.55 -12.73 -12.46
C ILE A 195 4.26 -13.56 -12.28
N GLN A 196 3.22 -13.32 -13.08
CA GLN A 196 1.95 -14.04 -12.99
C GLN A 196 2.09 -15.53 -13.26
N SER A 197 2.90 -15.91 -14.26
CA SER A 197 3.17 -17.33 -14.54
C SER A 197 4.05 -18.00 -13.48
N GLY A 198 4.73 -17.21 -12.66
CA GLY A 198 5.73 -17.67 -11.69
C GLY A 198 7.13 -17.85 -12.29
N ALA A 199 7.33 -17.62 -13.60
CA ALA A 199 8.63 -17.79 -14.25
C ALA A 199 9.71 -16.89 -13.65
N ALA A 200 9.38 -15.65 -13.30
CA ALA A 200 10.27 -14.68 -12.66
C ALA A 200 10.51 -14.94 -11.17
N LEU A 201 9.67 -15.74 -10.53
CA LEU A 201 9.75 -15.99 -9.09
C LEU A 201 10.72 -17.13 -8.79
N PHE A 202 11.31 -17.11 -7.59
CA PHE A 202 12.24 -18.17 -7.18
C PHE A 202 11.60 -19.56 -7.32
N GLY A 203 12.30 -20.49 -7.98
CA GLY A 203 11.78 -21.82 -8.29
C GLY A 203 11.03 -21.90 -9.63
N GLY A 204 10.81 -20.79 -10.32
CA GLY A 204 10.18 -20.75 -11.64
C GLY A 204 8.72 -21.22 -11.64
N GLU A 205 8.18 -21.52 -12.82
CA GLU A 205 6.79 -22.00 -13.01
C GLU A 205 6.50 -23.34 -12.30
N HIS A 206 7.53 -24.16 -12.07
CA HIS A 206 7.38 -25.44 -11.38
C HIS A 206 6.98 -25.27 -9.89
N ALA A 207 7.31 -24.14 -9.28
CA ALA A 207 6.93 -23.82 -7.91
C ALA A 207 5.52 -23.20 -7.79
N GLY A 208 4.83 -23.06 -8.91
CA GLY A 208 3.47 -22.52 -9.00
C GLY A 208 3.40 -21.09 -9.55
N PRO A 209 2.20 -20.64 -9.88
CA PRO A 209 1.97 -19.30 -10.41
C PRO A 209 2.18 -18.21 -9.34
N GLY A 210 2.37 -16.99 -9.80
CA GLY A 210 2.32 -15.78 -8.98
C GLY A 210 0.89 -15.25 -8.80
N PRO A 211 0.74 -13.97 -8.42
CA PRO A 211 -0.56 -13.37 -8.11
C PRO A 211 -1.48 -13.32 -9.33
N ARG A 212 -2.78 -13.51 -9.11
CA ARG A 212 -3.81 -13.46 -10.17
C ARG A 212 -3.93 -12.07 -10.79
N CYS A 213 -3.71 -11.03 -9.99
CA CYS A 213 -3.81 -9.64 -10.38
C CYS A 213 -2.51 -8.92 -10.06
N ILE A 214 -2.08 -8.06 -10.98
CA ILE A 214 -0.94 -7.16 -10.74
C ILE A 214 -1.40 -5.74 -11.07
N ILE A 215 -1.22 -4.84 -10.10
CA ILE A 215 -1.45 -3.40 -10.27
C ILE A 215 -0.08 -2.72 -10.23
N VAL A 216 0.24 -1.98 -11.28
CA VAL A 216 1.52 -1.28 -11.43
C VAL A 216 1.30 0.21 -11.29
N LYS A 217 1.83 0.78 -10.22
CA LYS A 217 1.87 2.23 -9.96
C LYS A 217 3.00 2.84 -10.79
N ARG A 218 2.73 3.91 -11.55
CA ARG A 218 3.66 4.50 -12.51
C ARG A 218 3.86 6.00 -12.31
N GLY A 219 3.78 6.47 -11.09
CA GLY A 219 3.93 7.89 -10.77
C GLY A 219 3.05 8.78 -11.65
N SER A 220 3.67 9.72 -12.36
CA SER A 220 2.98 10.61 -13.31
C SER A 220 2.35 9.88 -14.51
N GLY A 221 2.79 8.66 -14.83
CA GLY A 221 2.23 7.78 -15.85
C GLY A 221 0.90 7.11 -15.45
N GLY A 222 0.48 7.24 -14.19
CA GLY A 222 -0.78 6.68 -13.69
C GLY A 222 -0.68 5.24 -13.23
N VAL A 223 -1.62 4.39 -13.66
CA VAL A 223 -1.71 2.99 -13.22
C VAL A 223 -2.06 2.06 -14.37
N ILE A 224 -1.46 0.87 -14.37
CA ILE A 224 -1.84 -0.25 -15.22
C ILE A 224 -2.18 -1.43 -14.30
N GLY A 225 -3.37 -2.03 -14.49
CA GLY A 225 -3.76 -3.23 -13.77
C GLY A 225 -4.01 -4.40 -14.72
N LYS A 226 -3.42 -5.56 -14.44
CA LYS A 226 -3.70 -6.83 -15.12
C LYS A 226 -4.57 -7.69 -14.23
N PHE A 227 -5.77 -7.97 -14.70
CA PHE A 227 -6.82 -8.74 -14.01
C PHE A 227 -7.26 -9.93 -14.87
N PRO A 228 -8.08 -10.88 -14.34
CA PRO A 228 -8.57 -12.03 -15.11
C PRO A 228 -9.34 -11.65 -16.39
N PHE A 229 -10.06 -10.52 -16.37
CA PHE A 229 -10.79 -10.02 -17.57
C PHE A 229 -9.89 -9.24 -18.55
N GLY A 230 -8.63 -8.93 -18.24
CA GLY A 230 -7.72 -8.20 -19.12
C GLY A 230 -7.00 -7.05 -18.45
N LEU A 231 -6.61 -6.04 -19.22
CA LEU A 231 -5.87 -4.86 -18.78
C LEU A 231 -6.81 -3.66 -18.59
N ILE A 232 -6.55 -2.89 -17.54
CA ILE A 232 -7.08 -1.53 -17.37
C ILE A 232 -5.89 -0.59 -17.21
N SER A 233 -5.94 0.58 -17.84
CA SER A 233 -4.99 1.67 -17.63
C SER A 233 -5.74 2.96 -17.38
N LEU A 234 -5.32 3.71 -16.36
CA LEU A 234 -5.80 5.04 -16.06
C LEU A 234 -4.62 6.00 -15.90
N PRO A 235 -4.70 7.24 -16.42
CA PRO A 235 -3.67 8.24 -16.20
C PRO A 235 -3.61 8.68 -14.75
N ALA A 236 -2.52 9.31 -14.33
CA ALA A 236 -2.48 9.99 -13.03
C ALA A 236 -3.47 11.16 -12.99
N TYR A 237 -3.94 11.51 -11.77
CA TYR A 237 -4.65 12.77 -11.60
C TYR A 237 -3.69 13.95 -11.84
N PRO A 238 -4.01 14.92 -12.71
CA PRO A 238 -3.12 16.03 -12.99
C PRO A 238 -3.02 16.97 -11.79
N ILE A 239 -1.84 17.04 -11.19
CA ILE A 239 -1.51 17.92 -10.07
C ILE A 239 -0.51 18.96 -10.56
N SER A 240 -0.70 20.22 -10.15
CA SER A 240 0.20 21.31 -10.50
C SER A 240 1.35 21.50 -9.51
N ASN A 241 1.20 21.01 -8.29
CA ASN A 241 2.21 21.14 -7.24
C ASN A 241 2.26 19.83 -6.42
N VAL A 242 3.40 19.17 -6.42
CA VAL A 242 3.71 18.03 -5.58
C VAL A 242 4.57 18.54 -4.43
N VAL A 243 4.11 18.30 -3.19
CA VAL A 243 4.84 18.70 -1.97
C VAL A 243 5.68 17.55 -1.47
N ASP A 244 5.08 16.34 -1.38
CA ASP A 244 5.73 15.14 -0.88
C ASP A 244 5.09 13.89 -1.46
N PRO A 245 5.86 13.05 -2.20
CA PRO A 245 5.35 11.81 -2.76
C PRO A 245 5.30 10.62 -1.78
N THR A 246 5.86 10.76 -0.57
CA THR A 246 5.95 9.67 0.41
C THR A 246 4.57 9.12 0.76
N GLY A 247 4.43 7.80 0.80
CA GLY A 247 3.18 7.14 1.13
C GLY A 247 2.06 7.26 0.09
N CYS A 248 2.34 7.86 -1.09
CA CYS A 248 1.37 7.94 -2.20
C CYS A 248 0.94 6.55 -2.67
N GLY A 249 1.89 5.63 -2.80
CA GLY A 249 1.64 4.23 -3.18
C GLY A 249 0.79 3.48 -2.16
N ASP A 250 1.09 3.65 -0.87
CA ASP A 250 0.35 3.03 0.22
C ASP A 250 -1.07 3.58 0.33
N SER A 251 -1.21 4.91 0.19
CA SER A 251 -2.53 5.56 0.14
C SER A 251 -3.37 5.07 -1.05
N PHE A 252 -2.75 4.86 -2.21
CA PHE A 252 -3.39 4.25 -3.36
C PHE A 252 -3.88 2.83 -3.03
N ALA A 253 -3.01 1.98 -2.46
CA ALA A 253 -3.34 0.60 -2.12
C ALA A 253 -4.48 0.52 -1.10
N GLY A 254 -4.43 1.32 -0.02
CA GLY A 254 -5.48 1.40 0.98
C GLY A 254 -6.83 1.80 0.40
N ALA A 255 -6.86 2.84 -0.46
CA ALA A 255 -8.09 3.27 -1.14
C ALA A 255 -8.63 2.21 -2.10
N PHE A 256 -7.77 1.60 -2.93
CA PHE A 256 -8.16 0.56 -3.86
C PHE A 256 -8.83 -0.61 -3.13
N LEU A 257 -8.17 -1.15 -2.12
CA LEU A 257 -8.66 -2.30 -1.37
C LEU A 257 -9.95 -1.99 -0.60
N ALA A 258 -10.05 -0.81 -0.01
CA ALA A 258 -11.29 -0.38 0.66
C ALA A 258 -12.49 -0.30 -0.30
N ASN A 259 -12.27 0.08 -1.56
CA ASN A 259 -13.34 0.22 -2.56
C ASN A 259 -13.76 -1.12 -3.19
N ILE A 260 -12.98 -2.18 -3.09
CA ILE A 260 -13.38 -3.54 -3.52
C ILE A 260 -13.95 -4.37 -2.36
N SER A 261 -13.78 -3.94 -1.12
CA SER A 261 -14.30 -4.63 0.08
C SER A 261 -15.82 -4.70 0.07
N GLY A 262 -16.39 -5.83 0.50
CA GLY A 262 -17.82 -6.09 0.51
C GLY A 262 -18.42 -6.45 -0.84
N ARG A 263 -17.59 -6.75 -1.85
CA ARG A 263 -18.05 -7.04 -3.21
C ARG A 263 -17.60 -8.43 -3.65
N ASP A 264 -18.53 -9.36 -3.65
CA ASP A 264 -18.28 -10.73 -4.11
C ASP A 264 -17.80 -10.72 -5.57
N GLY A 265 -16.71 -11.45 -5.83
CA GLY A 265 -16.16 -11.57 -7.18
C GLY A 265 -15.52 -10.29 -7.74
N ALA A 266 -15.21 -9.32 -6.90
CA ALA A 266 -14.68 -8.00 -7.28
C ALA A 266 -13.55 -8.06 -8.34
N LEU A 267 -12.63 -9.02 -8.21
CA LEU A 267 -11.47 -9.15 -9.11
C LEU A 267 -11.84 -9.59 -10.54
N ASN A 268 -13.06 -10.04 -10.77
CA ASN A 268 -13.58 -10.43 -12.09
C ASN A 268 -14.53 -9.38 -12.69
N ASP A 269 -14.86 -8.32 -11.93
CA ASP A 269 -15.78 -7.27 -12.37
C ASP A 269 -15.01 -6.01 -12.80
N ILE A 270 -15.01 -5.74 -14.10
CA ILE A 270 -14.29 -4.60 -14.68
C ILE A 270 -14.78 -3.25 -14.16
N GLU A 271 -16.08 -3.10 -13.88
CA GLU A 271 -16.63 -1.83 -13.40
C GLU A 271 -16.29 -1.58 -11.94
N VAL A 272 -16.31 -2.63 -11.11
CA VAL A 272 -15.85 -2.57 -9.72
C VAL A 272 -14.39 -2.16 -9.68
N ILE A 273 -13.54 -2.82 -10.45
CA ILE A 273 -12.09 -2.54 -10.49
C ILE A 273 -11.83 -1.14 -11.04
N ARG A 274 -12.49 -0.75 -12.14
CA ARG A 274 -12.33 0.59 -12.72
C ARG A 274 -12.69 1.68 -11.71
N ASN A 275 -13.81 1.51 -11.01
CA ASN A 275 -14.23 2.44 -9.98
C ASN A 275 -13.23 2.50 -8.82
N ALA A 276 -12.75 1.36 -8.34
CA ALA A 276 -11.73 1.29 -7.29
C ALA A 276 -10.42 1.97 -7.68
N LEU A 277 -9.96 1.79 -8.94
CA LEU A 277 -8.78 2.47 -9.47
C LEU A 277 -8.96 3.99 -9.57
N VAL A 278 -10.16 4.46 -9.96
CA VAL A 278 -10.50 5.90 -9.96
C VAL A 278 -10.36 6.47 -8.55
N HIS A 279 -10.97 5.82 -7.57
CA HIS A 279 -10.91 6.26 -6.17
C HIS A 279 -9.49 6.21 -5.61
N ALA A 280 -8.72 5.16 -5.90
CA ALA A 280 -7.33 5.03 -5.49
C ALA A 280 -6.43 6.14 -6.07
N THR A 281 -6.56 6.41 -7.38
CA THR A 281 -5.80 7.47 -8.06
C THR A 281 -6.11 8.85 -7.48
N VAL A 282 -7.39 9.13 -7.23
CA VAL A 282 -7.79 10.42 -6.64
C VAL A 282 -7.29 10.53 -5.21
N THR A 283 -7.38 9.48 -4.39
CA THR A 283 -6.89 9.50 -3.01
C THR A 283 -5.38 9.74 -2.95
N ALA A 284 -4.59 8.99 -3.74
CA ALA A 284 -3.15 9.19 -3.87
C ALA A 284 -2.79 10.64 -4.24
N SER A 285 -3.60 11.28 -5.10
CA SER A 285 -3.39 12.67 -5.48
C SER A 285 -3.53 13.68 -4.33
N PHE A 286 -4.24 13.35 -3.25
CA PHE A 286 -4.30 14.19 -2.07
C PHE A 286 -3.06 14.03 -1.17
N THR A 287 -2.51 12.82 -1.09
CA THR A 287 -1.27 12.56 -0.35
C THR A 287 -0.13 13.44 -0.87
N LEU A 288 0.01 13.56 -2.19
CA LEU A 288 1.03 14.38 -2.85
C LEU A 288 1.02 15.87 -2.47
N GLY A 289 -0.09 16.40 -1.99
CA GLY A 289 -0.27 17.85 -1.73
C GLY A 289 0.18 18.33 -0.35
N GLY A 290 0.71 17.46 0.49
CA GLY A 290 1.15 17.84 1.85
C GLY A 290 2.28 16.96 2.34
N LEU A 291 3.01 17.44 3.34
CA LEU A 291 4.14 16.72 3.93
C LEU A 291 3.63 15.55 4.77
N GLY A 292 4.16 14.36 4.51
CA GLY A 292 3.78 13.12 5.18
C GLY A 292 2.28 12.82 5.07
N CYS A 293 1.71 12.23 6.10
CA CYS A 293 0.29 11.88 6.15
C CYS A 293 -0.65 13.06 6.50
N SER A 294 -0.16 14.33 6.48
CA SER A 294 -0.93 15.49 6.93
C SER A 294 -2.24 15.72 6.16
N ASN A 295 -2.22 15.55 4.85
CA ASN A 295 -3.40 15.75 4.00
C ASN A 295 -4.35 14.55 4.03
N ILE A 296 -3.82 13.33 3.93
CA ILE A 296 -4.68 12.13 3.91
C ILE A 296 -5.41 11.91 5.23
N SER A 297 -4.78 12.25 6.36
CA SER A 297 -5.39 12.12 7.68
C SER A 297 -6.50 13.14 7.97
N LYS A 298 -6.61 14.20 7.16
CA LYS A 298 -7.59 15.29 7.31
C LYS A 298 -8.43 15.50 6.04
N LEU A 299 -8.47 14.51 5.17
CA LEU A 299 -9.16 14.61 3.89
C LEU A 299 -10.67 14.84 4.09
N GLU A 300 -11.20 15.89 3.47
CA GLU A 300 -12.59 16.27 3.55
C GLU A 300 -13.42 15.69 2.40
N ARG A 301 -14.60 15.14 2.71
CA ARG A 301 -15.52 14.50 1.75
C ARG A 301 -15.87 15.40 0.57
N GLY A 302 -16.17 16.67 0.83
CA GLY A 302 -16.56 17.63 -0.23
C GLY A 302 -15.46 17.85 -1.26
N GLN A 303 -14.23 18.08 -0.79
CA GLN A 303 -13.06 18.23 -1.66
C GLN A 303 -12.77 16.93 -2.45
N TYR A 304 -12.89 15.79 -1.76
CA TYR A 304 -12.67 14.49 -2.36
C TYR A 304 -13.66 14.21 -3.49
N HIS A 305 -14.97 14.34 -3.27
CA HIS A 305 -15.98 14.08 -4.30
C HIS A 305 -15.85 15.03 -5.50
N ALA A 306 -15.57 16.31 -5.26
CA ALA A 306 -15.31 17.27 -6.34
C ALA A 306 -14.12 16.84 -7.22
N ARG A 307 -13.06 16.28 -6.60
CA ARG A 307 -11.89 15.76 -7.35
C ARG A 307 -12.20 14.48 -8.09
N VAL A 308 -12.98 13.56 -7.51
CA VAL A 308 -13.48 12.34 -8.18
C VAL A 308 -14.29 12.71 -9.43
N ASP A 309 -15.27 13.63 -9.30
CA ASP A 309 -16.09 14.06 -10.42
C ASP A 309 -15.27 14.71 -11.55
N ARG A 310 -14.28 15.52 -11.17
CA ARG A 310 -13.35 16.11 -12.13
C ARG A 310 -12.52 15.04 -12.82
N TYR A 311 -11.98 14.07 -12.07
CA TYR A 311 -11.16 13.01 -12.63
C TYR A 311 -11.95 12.10 -13.57
N ARG A 312 -13.19 11.73 -13.21
CA ARG A 312 -14.08 10.95 -14.08
C ARG A 312 -14.28 11.64 -15.43
N ARG A 313 -14.50 12.97 -15.44
CA ARG A 313 -14.59 13.73 -16.70
C ARG A 313 -13.29 13.70 -17.51
N ILE A 314 -12.13 13.81 -16.85
CA ILE A 314 -10.81 13.75 -17.51
C ILE A 314 -10.61 12.40 -18.22
N VAL A 315 -11.02 11.30 -17.59
CA VAL A 315 -10.81 9.94 -18.12
C VAL A 315 -12.00 9.41 -18.94
N GLY A 316 -13.02 10.25 -19.20
CA GLY A 316 -14.18 9.89 -20.01
C GLY A 316 -15.17 8.91 -19.36
N LEU A 317 -15.22 8.87 -18.03
CA LEU A 317 -16.11 8.05 -17.23
C LEU A 317 -17.26 8.91 -16.65
N THR A 318 -18.10 9.45 -17.50
CA THR A 318 -19.29 10.26 -17.12
C THR A 318 -20.52 9.40 -17.00
#